data_252631c1972d3ef8a03122a4a7472a90
#
_entry.id   252631c1972d3ef8a03122a4a7472a90
#
_cell.length_a   1.000
_cell.length_b   1.000
_cell.length_c   1.000
_cell.angle_alpha   90.00
_cell.angle_beta   90.00
_cell.angle_gamma   90.00
#
_symmetry.space_group_name_H-M   'P 1'
#
loop_
_entity.id
_entity.type
_entity.pdbx_description
1 polymer ?
#
loop_
_entity_poly.entity_id
_entity_poly.type
_entity_poly.pdbx_seq_one_letter_code
_entity_poly.pdbx_strand_id
1 'polypeptide(L)'
;MKVLLSWLREFAPFEGDPVALGDEMSDLGMAVESIDHLGQGLDGIVVAKVLDLRPHPDADKIQLVDVDLGDGEALQICCGAFNMAVGDLVPLATLGTVMPGGMKIERRKLRGQWSNGMLCSGKEMGLGDDHAGIFVLPGGLALGADIKAALGIEADVLYLSLIHI
;
A
#
# COMPACT_ATOMS: atom_id res chain seq x y z
N MET A 1 -23.42 -5.28 1.23
CA MET A 1 -23.19 -4.72 -0.12
C MET A 1 -21.97 -3.79 -0.05
N LYS A 2 -21.14 -3.78 -1.08
CA LYS A 2 -20.01 -2.83 -1.20
C LYS A 2 -20.22 -1.99 -2.45
N VAL A 3 -20.17 -0.67 -2.32
CA VAL A 3 -20.43 0.27 -3.43
C VAL A 3 -19.38 1.36 -3.42
N LEU A 4 -18.78 1.63 -4.59
CA LEU A 4 -17.84 2.73 -4.79
C LEU A 4 -18.61 4.04 -5.07
N LEU A 5 -18.12 5.15 -4.56
CA LEU A 5 -18.67 6.47 -4.84
C LEU A 5 -18.56 6.81 -6.33
N SER A 6 -17.48 6.42 -6.99
CA SER A 6 -17.32 6.59 -8.44
C SER A 6 -18.45 5.92 -9.23
N TRP A 7 -18.88 4.71 -8.83
CA TRP A 7 -19.98 4.01 -9.45
C TRP A 7 -21.33 4.73 -9.20
N LEU A 8 -21.55 5.20 -7.98
CA LEU A 8 -22.78 5.96 -7.68
C LEU A 8 -22.90 7.20 -8.56
N ARG A 9 -21.77 7.88 -8.82
CA ARG A 9 -21.72 9.08 -9.66
C ARG A 9 -22.06 8.83 -11.13
N GLU A 10 -21.89 7.59 -11.62
CA GLU A 10 -22.33 7.22 -12.98
C GLU A 10 -23.85 7.22 -13.12
N PHE A 11 -24.58 6.95 -12.03
CA PHE A 11 -26.04 6.85 -12.04
C PHE A 11 -26.74 8.09 -11.47
N ALA A 12 -26.09 8.75 -10.52
CA ALA A 12 -26.62 9.95 -9.88
C ALA A 12 -25.46 10.94 -9.60
N PRO A 13 -25.42 12.11 -10.26
CA PRO A 13 -24.38 13.08 -10.02
C PRO A 13 -24.46 13.59 -8.58
N PHE A 14 -23.40 13.39 -7.83
CA PHE A 14 -23.24 13.84 -6.46
C PHE A 14 -21.87 14.50 -6.30
N GLU A 15 -21.85 15.76 -5.84
CA GLU A 15 -20.62 16.56 -5.66
C GLU A 15 -20.36 16.90 -4.18
N GLY A 16 -21.17 16.34 -3.26
CA GLY A 16 -21.07 16.63 -1.84
C GLY A 16 -20.00 15.82 -1.09
N ASP A 17 -19.98 16.02 0.21
CA ASP A 17 -19.12 15.26 1.13
C ASP A 17 -19.54 13.78 1.17
N PRO A 18 -18.61 12.83 1.02
CA PRO A 18 -18.91 11.40 1.08
C PRO A 18 -19.57 10.94 2.38
N VAL A 19 -19.24 11.56 3.51
CA VAL A 19 -19.85 11.22 4.81
C VAL A 19 -21.31 11.61 4.83
N ALA A 20 -21.63 12.82 4.36
CA ALA A 20 -23.01 13.30 4.28
C ALA A 20 -23.88 12.40 3.36
N LEU A 21 -23.29 11.90 2.25
CA LEU A 21 -23.99 10.93 1.40
C LEU A 21 -24.28 9.61 2.13
N GLY A 22 -23.30 9.12 2.92
CA GLY A 22 -23.48 7.93 3.75
C GLY A 22 -24.61 8.07 4.77
N ASP A 23 -24.75 9.25 5.38
CA ASP A 23 -25.84 9.57 6.29
C ASP A 23 -27.19 9.61 5.56
N GLU A 24 -27.28 10.28 4.41
CA GLU A 24 -28.48 10.31 3.57
C GLU A 24 -28.90 8.91 3.11
N MET A 25 -27.94 8.06 2.70
CA MET A 25 -28.21 6.67 2.33
C MET A 25 -28.80 5.89 3.51
N SER A 26 -28.28 6.12 4.72
CA SER A 26 -28.76 5.47 5.93
C SER A 26 -30.18 5.92 6.29
N ASP A 27 -30.49 7.19 6.14
CA ASP A 27 -31.83 7.77 6.37
C ASP A 27 -32.86 7.22 5.37
N LEU A 28 -32.42 6.89 4.15
CA LEU A 28 -33.24 6.24 3.13
C LEU A 28 -33.41 4.72 3.33
N GLY A 29 -32.85 4.17 4.40
CA GLY A 29 -32.93 2.76 4.76
C GLY A 29 -31.81 1.87 4.24
N MET A 30 -30.80 2.44 3.61
CA MET A 30 -29.57 1.74 3.23
C MET A 30 -28.50 1.96 4.31
N ALA A 31 -28.60 1.26 5.42
CA ALA A 31 -27.69 1.43 6.54
C ALA A 31 -26.22 1.29 6.08
N VAL A 32 -25.47 2.39 6.14
CA VAL A 32 -24.02 2.42 5.88
C VAL A 32 -23.31 2.12 7.18
N GLU A 33 -22.53 1.04 7.21
CA GLU A 33 -21.81 0.58 8.41
C GLU A 33 -20.38 1.08 8.46
N SER A 34 -19.73 1.22 7.30
CA SER A 34 -18.43 1.83 7.19
C SER A 34 -18.28 2.63 5.90
N ILE A 35 -17.41 3.61 5.95
CA ILE A 35 -16.97 4.43 4.82
C ILE A 35 -15.46 4.33 4.78
N ASP A 36 -14.92 3.65 3.77
CA ASP A 36 -13.49 3.42 3.61
C ASP A 36 -12.93 4.28 2.47
N HIS A 37 -11.90 5.06 2.75
CA HIS A 37 -11.20 5.86 1.75
C HIS A 37 -10.10 5.05 1.09
N LEU A 38 -10.29 4.66 -0.17
CA LEU A 38 -9.30 3.93 -0.95
C LEU A 38 -8.11 4.83 -1.34
N GLY A 39 -6.92 4.27 -1.34
CA GLY A 39 -5.69 4.98 -1.67
C GLY A 39 -5.18 5.93 -0.58
N GLN A 40 -5.88 6.05 0.54
CA GLN A 40 -5.45 6.86 1.67
C GLN A 40 -4.25 6.20 2.38
N GLY A 41 -3.24 7.02 2.73
CA GLY A 41 -2.04 6.54 3.43
C GLY A 41 -1.04 5.81 2.55
N LEU A 42 -1.21 5.82 1.23
CA LEU A 42 -0.25 5.25 0.27
C LEU A 42 0.75 6.27 -0.29
N ASP A 43 0.67 7.53 0.15
CA ASP A 43 1.60 8.58 -0.27
C ASP A 43 3.01 8.29 0.25
N GLY A 44 3.99 8.34 -0.65
CA GLY A 44 5.39 8.00 -0.34
C GLY A 44 5.73 6.52 -0.50
N ILE A 45 4.78 5.69 -0.94
CA ILE A 45 5.06 4.32 -1.40
C ILE A 45 5.29 4.35 -2.90
N VAL A 46 6.43 3.83 -3.33
CA VAL A 46 6.87 3.86 -4.73
C VAL A 46 7.26 2.47 -5.24
N VAL A 47 7.29 2.32 -6.56
CA VAL A 47 7.75 1.10 -7.20
C VAL A 47 9.28 1.02 -7.13
N ALA A 48 9.81 -0.06 -6.58
CA ALA A 48 11.23 -0.36 -6.52
C ALA A 48 11.53 -1.71 -7.18
N LYS A 49 12.74 -1.87 -7.72
CA LYS A 49 13.22 -3.13 -8.29
C LYS A 49 14.22 -3.77 -7.37
N VAL A 50 14.06 -5.05 -7.10
CA VAL A 50 15.04 -5.83 -6.33
C VAL A 50 16.30 -6.05 -7.16
N LEU A 51 17.43 -5.56 -6.68
CA LEU A 51 18.74 -5.73 -7.31
C LEU A 51 19.50 -6.90 -6.75
N ASP A 52 19.48 -7.09 -5.43
CA ASP A 52 20.21 -8.14 -4.74
C ASP A 52 19.52 -8.56 -3.45
N LEU A 53 19.72 -9.82 -3.07
CA LEU A 53 19.19 -10.44 -1.86
C LEU A 53 20.33 -11.12 -1.11
N ARG A 54 20.57 -10.73 0.14
CA ARG A 54 21.65 -11.27 0.96
C ARG A 54 21.13 -11.65 2.35
N PRO A 55 21.62 -12.75 2.94
CA PRO A 55 21.30 -13.06 4.34
C PRO A 55 21.85 -11.96 5.25
N HIS A 56 21.12 -11.65 6.32
CA HIS A 56 21.60 -10.74 7.34
C HIS A 56 22.69 -11.43 8.18
N PRO A 57 23.85 -10.79 8.45
CA PRO A 57 24.98 -11.45 9.13
C PRO A 57 24.64 -11.89 10.56
N ASP A 58 23.75 -11.19 11.26
CA ASP A 58 23.43 -11.41 12.67
C ASP A 58 21.94 -11.74 12.93
N ALA A 59 21.18 -12.11 11.90
CA ALA A 59 19.77 -12.42 12.04
C ALA A 59 19.25 -13.42 11.01
N ASP A 60 18.82 -14.59 11.46
CA ASP A 60 18.33 -15.67 10.59
C ASP A 60 16.96 -15.41 9.97
N LYS A 61 16.18 -14.49 10.56
CA LYS A 61 14.81 -14.16 10.12
C LYS A 61 14.72 -12.84 9.34
N ILE A 62 15.86 -12.28 8.94
CA ILE A 62 15.95 -11.02 8.22
C ILE A 62 16.91 -11.22 7.06
N GLN A 63 16.61 -10.66 5.91
CA GLN A 63 17.52 -10.54 4.80
C GLN A 63 17.77 -9.07 4.47
N LEU A 64 18.90 -8.80 3.83
CA LEU A 64 19.24 -7.51 3.26
C LEU A 64 18.81 -7.50 1.79
N VAL A 65 18.03 -6.51 1.42
CA VAL A 65 17.50 -6.35 0.07
C VAL A 65 18.01 -5.02 -0.46
N ASP A 66 18.75 -5.05 -1.55
CA ASP A 66 19.12 -3.85 -2.27
C ASP A 66 18.08 -3.58 -3.36
N VAL A 67 17.52 -2.39 -3.37
CA VAL A 67 16.49 -1.97 -4.33
C VAL A 67 16.90 -0.71 -5.08
N ASP A 68 16.41 -0.57 -6.32
CA ASP A 68 16.59 0.60 -7.18
C ASP A 68 15.25 1.30 -7.39
N LEU A 69 15.26 2.61 -7.30
CA LEU A 69 14.11 3.50 -7.58
C LEU A 69 14.15 4.10 -9.00
N GLY A 70 15.13 3.71 -9.81
CA GLY A 70 15.32 4.25 -11.16
C GLY A 70 16.30 5.42 -11.23
N ASP A 71 16.94 5.78 -10.13
CA ASP A 71 18.00 6.78 -10.04
C ASP A 71 19.43 6.19 -10.17
N GLY A 72 19.53 4.85 -10.23
CA GLY A 72 20.78 4.12 -10.31
C GLY A 72 21.51 3.94 -8.99
N GLU A 73 20.92 4.38 -7.88
CA GLU A 73 21.45 4.18 -6.53
C GLU A 73 20.75 3.01 -5.84
N ALA A 74 21.54 2.09 -5.28
CA ALA A 74 21.01 0.97 -4.51
C ALA A 74 20.69 1.40 -3.09
N LEU A 75 19.43 1.19 -2.66
CA LEU A 75 18.97 1.38 -1.31
C LEU A 75 18.91 0.06 -0.56
N GLN A 76 19.62 -0.04 0.57
CA GLN A 76 19.57 -1.23 1.42
C GLN A 76 18.36 -1.18 2.34
N ILE A 77 17.58 -2.24 2.33
CA ILE A 77 16.40 -2.46 3.17
C ILE A 77 16.58 -3.77 3.94
N CYS A 78 16.25 -3.76 5.24
CA CYS A 78 16.16 -4.99 6.03
C CYS A 78 14.72 -5.51 5.95
N CYS A 79 14.56 -6.74 5.50
CA CYS A 79 13.24 -7.35 5.28
C CYS A 79 13.13 -8.72 5.94
N GLY A 80 12.01 -8.98 6.60
CA GLY A 80 11.70 -10.28 7.21
C GLY A 80 10.99 -11.26 6.28
N ALA A 81 10.67 -10.87 5.05
CA ALA A 81 10.05 -11.74 4.06
C ALA A 81 11.08 -12.28 3.08
N PHE A 82 10.85 -13.50 2.57
CA PHE A 82 11.76 -14.22 1.67
C PHE A 82 11.08 -14.65 0.35
N ASN A 83 9.92 -14.08 0.04
CA ASN A 83 9.10 -14.45 -1.12
C ASN A 83 9.43 -13.69 -2.40
N MET A 84 10.45 -12.86 -2.42
CA MET A 84 10.88 -12.08 -3.58
C MET A 84 12.16 -12.62 -4.20
N ALA A 85 12.36 -12.31 -5.48
CA ALA A 85 13.54 -12.66 -6.25
C ALA A 85 14.21 -11.41 -6.85
N VAL A 86 15.47 -11.53 -7.25
CA VAL A 86 16.18 -10.48 -7.99
C VAL A 86 15.44 -10.19 -9.29
N GLY A 87 15.17 -8.93 -9.55
CA GLY A 87 14.41 -8.45 -10.70
C GLY A 87 12.93 -8.20 -10.43
N ASP A 88 12.38 -8.67 -9.32
CA ASP A 88 11.00 -8.40 -8.93
C ASP A 88 10.79 -6.90 -8.67
N LEU A 89 9.58 -6.43 -9.00
CA LEU A 89 9.11 -5.11 -8.62
C LEU A 89 8.35 -5.23 -7.30
N VAL A 90 8.65 -4.35 -6.37
CA VAL A 90 8.10 -4.37 -5.01
C VAL A 90 7.72 -2.94 -4.55
N PRO A 91 6.70 -2.79 -3.70
CA PRO A 91 6.38 -1.49 -3.12
C PRO A 91 7.34 -1.15 -1.99
N LEU A 92 7.98 0.00 -2.09
CA LEU A 92 8.86 0.56 -1.09
C LEU A 92 8.24 1.80 -0.45
N ALA A 93 7.98 1.76 0.84
CA ALA A 93 7.69 2.95 1.64
C ALA A 93 9.00 3.70 1.92
N THR A 94 9.10 4.91 1.39
CA THR A 94 10.28 5.77 1.56
C THR A 94 10.32 6.40 2.94
N LEU A 95 11.47 6.96 3.31
CA LEU A 95 11.62 7.65 4.60
C LEU A 95 10.67 8.84 4.70
N GLY A 96 9.98 8.95 5.82
CA GLY A 96 8.97 9.97 6.08
C GLY A 96 7.54 9.58 5.73
N THR A 97 7.34 8.48 4.99
CA THR A 97 6.01 7.93 4.70
C THR A 97 5.27 7.58 5.99
N VAL A 98 3.99 7.92 6.05
CA VAL A 98 3.07 7.47 7.10
C VAL A 98 2.18 6.39 6.51
N MET A 99 2.33 5.16 7.01
CA MET A 99 1.57 4.01 6.55
C MET A 99 0.08 4.13 6.92
N PRO A 100 -0.83 3.43 6.24
CA PRO A 100 -2.27 3.43 6.57
C PRO A 100 -2.56 3.11 8.05
N GLY A 101 -1.72 2.31 8.69
CA GLY A 101 -1.80 2.01 10.13
C GLY A 101 -1.23 3.10 11.06
N GLY A 102 -0.80 4.24 10.52
CA GLY A 102 -0.24 5.37 11.30
C GLY A 102 1.26 5.27 11.61
N MET A 103 1.93 4.20 11.20
CA MET A 103 3.37 4.02 11.42
C MET A 103 4.16 4.91 10.46
N LYS A 104 5.02 5.77 11.01
CA LYS A 104 5.97 6.56 10.23
C LYS A 104 7.22 5.77 9.90
N ILE A 105 7.60 5.78 8.64
CA ILE A 105 8.81 5.11 8.17
C ILE A 105 10.03 5.99 8.41
N GLU A 106 10.93 5.49 9.22
CA GLU A 106 12.18 6.16 9.58
C GLU A 106 13.36 5.24 9.30
N ARG A 107 14.53 5.85 9.09
CA ARG A 107 15.78 5.09 8.98
C ARG A 107 16.04 4.34 10.28
N ARG A 108 16.18 3.03 10.21
CA ARG A 108 16.40 2.18 11.39
C ARG A 108 17.65 1.33 11.23
N LYS A 109 18.30 1.10 12.35
CA LYS A 109 19.43 0.17 12.43
C LYS A 109 18.96 -1.14 13.06
N LEU A 110 19.00 -2.22 12.30
CA LEU A 110 18.60 -3.55 12.73
C LEU A 110 19.85 -4.44 12.85
N ARG A 111 20.22 -4.80 14.06
CA ARG A 111 21.41 -5.62 14.35
C ARG A 111 22.66 -5.23 13.56
N GLY A 112 22.96 -3.94 13.55
CA GLY A 112 24.15 -3.40 12.87
C GLY A 112 23.97 -2.97 11.42
N GLN A 113 22.88 -3.36 10.76
CA GLN A 113 22.57 -3.00 9.37
C GLN A 113 21.52 -1.90 9.29
N TRP A 114 21.71 -0.95 8.37
CA TRP A 114 20.75 0.13 8.16
C TRP A 114 19.67 -0.27 7.16
N SER A 115 18.42 0.03 7.51
CA SER A 115 17.28 -0.01 6.63
C SER A 115 16.84 1.41 6.27
N ASN A 116 16.83 1.73 4.98
CA ASN A 116 16.51 3.06 4.46
C ASN A 116 15.07 3.14 3.90
N GLY A 117 14.16 2.39 4.47
CA GLY A 117 12.76 2.30 4.08
C GLY A 117 12.16 0.98 4.53
N MET A 118 10.97 0.67 4.04
CA MET A 118 10.25 -0.56 4.33
C MET A 118 9.59 -1.11 3.06
N LEU A 119 9.84 -2.38 2.75
CA LEU A 119 9.06 -3.10 1.74
C LEU A 119 7.70 -3.48 2.32
N CYS A 120 6.65 -3.35 1.53
CA CYS A 120 5.29 -3.47 2.01
C CYS A 120 4.60 -4.76 1.54
N SER A 121 3.82 -5.36 2.42
CA SER A 121 2.83 -6.39 2.10
C SER A 121 1.50 -5.76 1.65
N GLY A 122 0.60 -6.56 1.07
CA GLY A 122 -0.75 -6.11 0.73
C GLY A 122 -1.51 -5.57 1.93
N LYS A 123 -1.37 -6.22 3.08
CA LYS A 123 -2.00 -5.80 4.34
C LYS A 123 -1.50 -4.45 4.84
N GLU A 124 -0.19 -4.21 4.81
CA GLU A 124 0.41 -2.94 5.24
C GLU A 124 -0.03 -1.77 4.37
N MET A 125 -0.31 -2.03 3.09
CA MET A 125 -0.87 -1.04 2.16
C MET A 125 -2.40 -0.92 2.24
N GLY A 126 -3.08 -1.74 3.06
CA GLY A 126 -4.55 -1.73 3.13
C GLY A 126 -5.24 -2.30 1.88
N LEU A 127 -4.52 -3.09 1.06
CA LEU A 127 -5.03 -3.69 -0.18
C LEU A 127 -5.56 -5.12 0.01
N GLY A 128 -5.68 -5.58 1.23
CA GLY A 128 -6.19 -6.91 1.58
C GLY A 128 -5.59 -7.42 2.88
N ASP A 129 -5.91 -8.66 3.21
CA ASP A 129 -5.46 -9.31 4.46
C ASP A 129 -4.15 -10.10 4.30
N ASP A 130 -3.59 -10.15 3.10
CA ASP A 130 -2.36 -10.89 2.82
C ASP A 130 -1.16 -10.22 3.47
N HIS A 131 -0.56 -10.94 4.41
CA HIS A 131 0.65 -10.55 5.15
C HIS A 131 1.72 -11.65 5.09
N ALA A 132 1.54 -12.64 4.24
CA ALA A 132 2.47 -13.79 4.14
C ALA A 132 3.83 -13.41 3.55
N GLY A 133 3.95 -12.23 2.95
CA GLY A 133 5.20 -11.73 2.35
C GLY A 133 5.03 -10.34 1.76
N ILE A 134 6.05 -9.89 1.05
CA ILE A 134 6.01 -8.64 0.30
C ILE A 134 5.08 -8.79 -0.91
N PHE A 135 4.35 -7.72 -1.21
CA PHE A 135 3.49 -7.66 -2.38
C PHE A 135 4.36 -7.52 -3.65
N VAL A 136 4.48 -8.61 -4.42
CA VAL A 136 5.21 -8.58 -5.69
C VAL A 136 4.33 -7.94 -6.76
N LEU A 137 4.82 -6.85 -7.33
CA LEU A 137 4.11 -6.07 -8.34
C LEU A 137 4.21 -6.72 -9.72
N PRO A 138 3.23 -6.49 -10.61
CA PRO A 138 3.32 -6.92 -11.99
C PRO A 138 4.49 -6.23 -12.72
N GLY A 139 5.07 -6.92 -13.69
CA GLY A 139 6.14 -6.36 -14.52
C GLY A 139 5.69 -5.19 -15.38
N GLY A 140 6.66 -4.36 -15.81
CA GLY A 140 6.42 -3.26 -16.74
C GLY A 140 6.06 -1.92 -16.09
N LEU A 141 6.08 -1.83 -14.76
CA LEU A 141 5.87 -0.58 -14.03
C LEU A 141 7.15 0.28 -14.04
N ALA A 142 6.98 1.59 -14.07
CA ALA A 142 8.09 2.53 -13.99
C ALA A 142 8.67 2.56 -12.57
N LEU A 143 10.01 2.49 -12.46
CA LEU A 143 10.69 2.60 -11.17
C LEU A 143 10.52 4.01 -10.61
N GLY A 144 10.36 4.11 -9.29
CA GLY A 144 10.12 5.37 -8.60
C GLY A 144 8.71 5.94 -8.77
N ALA A 145 7.84 5.30 -9.58
CA ALA A 145 6.47 5.74 -9.75
C ALA A 145 5.68 5.59 -8.45
N ASP A 146 4.75 6.52 -8.20
CA ASP A 146 3.80 6.41 -7.10
C ASP A 146 2.99 5.12 -7.22
N ILE A 147 2.85 4.38 -6.12
CA ILE A 147 2.19 3.06 -6.12
C ILE A 147 0.72 3.14 -6.54
N LYS A 148 0.03 4.23 -6.21
CA LYS A 148 -1.37 4.45 -6.60
C LYS A 148 -1.50 4.55 -8.11
N ALA A 149 -0.65 5.36 -8.74
CA ALA A 149 -0.62 5.49 -10.19
C ALA A 149 -0.20 4.18 -10.88
N ALA A 150 0.80 3.49 -10.34
CA ALA A 150 1.30 2.23 -10.88
C ALA A 150 0.26 1.10 -10.86
N LEU A 151 -0.56 1.03 -9.81
CA LEU A 151 -1.61 0.01 -9.65
C LEU A 151 -2.99 0.47 -10.15
N GLY A 152 -3.12 1.72 -10.64
CA GLY A 152 -4.40 2.28 -11.04
C GLY A 152 -5.38 2.46 -9.87
N ILE A 153 -4.86 2.65 -8.66
CA ILE A 153 -5.67 2.93 -7.46
C ILE A 153 -6.01 4.41 -7.49
N GLU A 154 -7.22 4.72 -7.92
CA GLU A 154 -7.76 6.07 -7.78
C GLU A 154 -8.26 6.30 -6.36
N ALA A 155 -8.14 7.54 -5.89
CA ALA A 155 -8.76 7.93 -4.64
C ALA A 155 -10.29 7.83 -4.78
N ASP A 156 -10.90 6.90 -4.06
CA ASP A 156 -12.32 6.66 -4.09
C ASP A 156 -12.85 6.39 -2.69
N VAL A 157 -14.13 6.35 -2.54
CA VAL A 157 -14.80 6.05 -1.27
C VAL A 157 -15.63 4.79 -1.44
N LEU A 158 -15.42 3.84 -0.55
CA LEU A 158 -16.15 2.59 -0.50
C LEU A 158 -17.16 2.64 0.65
N TYR A 159 -18.44 2.50 0.32
CA TYR A 159 -19.51 2.34 1.30
C TYR A 159 -19.77 0.84 1.52
N LEU A 160 -19.76 0.42 2.76
CA LEU A 160 -20.15 -0.92 3.17
C LEU A 160 -21.52 -0.86 3.83
N SER A 161 -22.48 -1.62 3.29
CA SER A 161 -23.78 -1.83 3.90
C SER A 161 -24.03 -3.32 4.08
N LEU A 162 -24.38 -3.74 5.30
CA LEU A 162 -24.88 -5.08 5.59
C LEU A 162 -26.41 -5.03 5.48
N ILE A 163 -26.91 -5.15 4.27
CA ILE A 163 -28.33 -5.40 4.08
C ILE A 163 -28.55 -6.88 4.37
N HIS A 164 -29.17 -7.19 5.50
CA HIS A 164 -29.74 -8.51 5.72
C HIS A 164 -30.99 -8.64 4.86
N ILE A 165 -30.88 -9.44 3.82
CA ILE A 165 -32.05 -9.87 3.03
C ILE A 165 -32.69 -11.04 3.76
#